data_8108598fb3b3868bda24ae2356d651a5
#
_entry.id   8108598fb3b3868bda24ae2356d651a5
#
_cell.length_a   1.000
_cell.length_b   1.000
_cell.length_c   1.000
_cell.angle_alpha   90.00
_cell.angle_beta   90.00
_cell.angle_gamma   90.00
#
_symmetry.space_group_name_H-M   'P 1'
#
loop_
_entity.id
_entity.type
_entity.pdbx_description
1 polymer ?
#
loop_
_entity_poly.entity_id
_entity_poly.type
_entity_poly.pdbx_seq_one_letter_code
_entity_poly.pdbx_strand_id
1 'polypeptide(L)'
;MNEEEWKKHIDELRRKTVPSIKEEVKQALINAVEKRVPKERFGLFLSGGVDSSLLALLLKKFTDNFVCYSVGIKGSKDLEGAKVAAEKLKLNWKHKEFTIEEVEELLKKTAAMFEKPDVINVGVGSVVVAAAELADVKTFFGGLGSEEIFAGYQRHAHANDVNDECWKGLKEMWQRDLARDTAIGKKLGIEFLTPFLDDELIVKAMGIKGELKINKEHKKVILREIAEELGLPKEIAWRQKQAAQYGSGFDKAMEKLAKQKGMGKSEYVRNLKTS
;
A
#
# COMPACT_ATOMS: atom_id res chain seq x y z
N MET A 1 19.86 3.26 1.23
CA MET A 1 19.53 3.11 2.67
C MET A 1 19.46 1.63 2.97
N ASN A 2 20.06 1.17 4.07
CA ASN A 2 19.92 -0.18 4.60
C ASN A 2 19.03 -0.19 5.85
N GLU A 3 18.85 -1.36 6.50
CA GLU A 3 17.95 -1.50 7.65
C GLU A 3 18.37 -0.67 8.86
N GLU A 4 19.66 -0.62 9.18
CA GLU A 4 20.18 0.14 10.32
C GLU A 4 20.03 1.65 10.10
N GLU A 5 20.34 2.12 8.88
CA GLU A 5 20.13 3.50 8.47
C GLU A 5 18.65 3.88 8.56
N TRP A 6 17.75 2.99 8.12
CA TRP A 6 16.31 3.20 8.24
C TRP A 6 15.86 3.34 9.69
N LYS A 7 16.24 2.40 10.55
CA LYS A 7 15.90 2.44 11.97
C LYS A 7 16.40 3.71 12.66
N LYS A 8 17.64 4.11 12.36
CA LYS A 8 18.22 5.36 12.88
C LYS A 8 17.44 6.58 12.40
N HIS A 9 17.09 6.62 11.11
CA HIS A 9 16.28 7.69 10.55
C HIS A 9 14.92 7.81 11.24
N ILE A 10 14.20 6.70 11.44
CA ILE A 10 12.92 6.70 12.16
C ILE A 10 13.09 7.17 13.61
N ASP A 11 14.18 6.80 14.31
CA ASP A 11 14.47 7.30 15.66
C ASP A 11 14.73 8.83 15.67
N GLU A 12 15.35 9.36 14.65
CA GLU A 12 15.56 10.80 14.49
C GLU A 12 14.24 11.54 14.26
N LEU A 13 13.33 11.00 13.42
CA LEU A 13 12.00 11.57 13.22
C LEU A 13 11.18 11.53 14.51
N ARG A 14 11.25 10.43 15.27
CA ARG A 14 10.56 10.32 16.55
C ARG A 14 11.00 11.40 17.53
N ARG A 15 12.30 11.72 17.61
CA ARG A 15 12.83 12.80 18.47
C ARG A 15 12.37 14.20 18.05
N LYS A 16 12.10 14.42 16.77
CA LYS A 16 11.63 15.69 16.21
C LYS A 16 10.12 15.85 16.34
N THR A 17 9.38 14.78 16.68
CA THR A 17 7.93 14.81 16.73
C THR A 17 7.43 15.62 17.91
N VAL A 18 6.55 16.56 17.60
CA VAL A 18 5.83 17.40 18.57
C VAL A 18 4.32 17.26 18.32
N PRO A 19 3.47 17.58 19.31
CA PRO A 19 2.01 17.57 19.11
C PRO A 19 1.62 18.36 17.86
N SER A 20 0.69 17.80 17.08
CA SER A 20 0.19 18.39 15.85
C SER A 20 -1.34 18.30 15.77
N ILE A 21 -1.91 19.05 14.84
CA ILE A 21 -3.35 19.07 14.57
C ILE A 21 -3.65 18.53 13.18
N LYS A 22 -4.90 18.13 12.95
CA LYS A 22 -5.36 17.54 11.67
C LYS A 22 -5.01 18.38 10.45
N GLU A 23 -5.13 19.72 10.56
CA GLU A 23 -4.84 20.62 9.46
C GLU A 23 -3.37 20.58 9.02
N GLU A 24 -2.44 20.47 9.98
CA GLU A 24 -1.00 20.32 9.68
C GLU A 24 -0.72 18.98 8.97
N VAL A 25 -1.38 17.90 9.40
CA VAL A 25 -1.27 16.58 8.75
C VAL A 25 -1.80 16.65 7.32
N LYS A 26 -2.97 17.30 7.13
CA LYS A 26 -3.57 17.50 5.81
C LYS A 26 -2.64 18.25 4.88
N GLN A 27 -2.04 19.35 5.34
CA GLN A 27 -1.10 20.12 4.53
C GLN A 27 0.17 19.34 4.22
N ALA A 28 0.74 18.66 5.22
CA ALA A 28 1.93 17.82 5.02
C ALA A 28 1.68 16.70 4.00
N LEU A 29 0.49 16.08 4.01
CA LEU A 29 0.10 15.07 3.03
C LEU A 29 0.00 15.66 1.60
N ILE A 30 -0.61 16.83 1.44
CA ILE A 30 -0.70 17.53 0.16
C ILE A 30 0.71 17.79 -0.37
N ASN A 31 1.57 18.39 0.44
CA ASN A 31 2.97 18.70 0.10
C ASN A 31 3.76 17.42 -0.25
N ALA A 32 3.55 16.33 0.51
CA ALA A 32 4.22 15.05 0.28
C ALA A 32 3.86 14.43 -1.07
N VAL A 33 2.63 14.61 -1.53
CA VAL A 33 2.19 14.18 -2.87
C VAL A 33 2.76 15.12 -3.93
N GLU A 34 2.55 16.43 -3.79
CA GLU A 34 2.93 17.44 -4.76
C GLU A 34 4.42 17.37 -5.15
N LYS A 35 5.32 17.33 -4.16
CA LYS A 35 6.77 17.29 -4.40
C LYS A 35 7.28 16.02 -5.08
N ARG A 36 6.44 14.99 -5.19
CA ARG A 36 6.77 13.72 -5.85
C ARG A 36 6.13 13.55 -7.22
N VAL A 37 5.32 14.53 -7.69
CA VAL A 37 4.69 14.42 -9.01
C VAL A 37 5.75 14.47 -10.11
N PRO A 38 5.95 13.39 -10.89
CA PRO A 38 6.90 13.39 -12.00
C PRO A 38 6.44 14.26 -13.16
N LYS A 39 7.38 14.70 -13.98
CA LYS A 39 7.09 15.39 -15.27
C LYS A 39 6.58 14.38 -16.31
N GLU A 40 7.19 13.20 -16.32
CA GLU A 40 6.81 12.10 -17.21
C GLU A 40 5.51 11.43 -16.73
N ARG A 41 4.89 10.67 -17.63
CA ARG A 41 3.71 9.87 -17.29
C ARG A 41 4.06 8.79 -16.28
N PHE A 42 3.20 8.61 -15.27
CA PHE A 42 3.41 7.67 -14.18
C PHE A 42 2.16 6.87 -13.84
N GLY A 43 2.30 5.89 -12.97
CA GLY A 43 1.24 5.02 -12.49
C GLY A 43 0.84 5.28 -11.05
N LEU A 44 -0.35 4.84 -10.69
CA LEU A 44 -0.81 4.73 -9.31
C LEU A 44 -1.41 3.33 -9.11
N PHE A 45 -0.96 2.61 -8.09
CA PHE A 45 -1.61 1.37 -7.68
C PHE A 45 -2.92 1.69 -6.95
N LEU A 46 -4.06 1.43 -7.62
CA LEU A 46 -5.39 1.76 -7.13
C LEU A 46 -6.10 0.51 -6.61
N SER A 47 -6.34 0.42 -5.30
CA SER A 47 -7.11 -0.66 -4.66
C SER A 47 -8.54 -0.24 -4.26
N GLY A 48 -8.90 1.02 -4.50
CA GLY A 48 -10.17 1.60 -4.04
C GLY A 48 -10.30 1.73 -2.52
N GLY A 49 -9.22 1.54 -1.76
CA GLY A 49 -9.14 1.91 -0.35
C GLY A 49 -8.84 3.39 -0.15
N VAL A 50 -9.00 3.90 1.07
CA VAL A 50 -8.81 5.32 1.38
C VAL A 50 -7.44 5.85 0.93
N ASP A 51 -6.36 5.08 1.15
CA ASP A 51 -4.98 5.52 0.85
C ASP A 51 -4.80 5.81 -0.65
N SER A 52 -5.03 4.80 -1.48
CA SER A 52 -4.83 4.91 -2.93
C SER A 52 -5.83 5.87 -3.59
N SER A 53 -7.08 5.93 -3.08
CA SER A 53 -8.09 6.83 -3.63
C SER A 53 -7.84 8.29 -3.24
N LEU A 54 -7.31 8.53 -2.03
CA LEU A 54 -6.89 9.86 -1.60
C LEU A 54 -5.65 10.32 -2.40
N LEU A 55 -4.69 9.44 -2.65
CA LEU A 55 -3.57 9.76 -3.55
C LEU A 55 -4.08 10.11 -4.96
N ALA A 56 -5.02 9.35 -5.53
CA ALA A 56 -5.60 9.64 -6.83
C ALA A 56 -6.30 11.02 -6.85
N LEU A 57 -7.07 11.33 -5.82
CA LEU A 57 -7.75 12.62 -5.67
C LEU A 57 -6.75 13.79 -5.59
N LEU A 58 -5.67 13.64 -4.82
CA LEU A 58 -4.63 14.66 -4.68
C LEU A 58 -3.84 14.82 -5.98
N LEU A 59 -3.42 13.74 -6.62
CA LEU A 59 -2.70 13.77 -7.90
C LEU A 59 -3.49 14.53 -8.96
N LYS A 60 -4.81 14.34 -9.05
CA LYS A 60 -5.67 15.09 -9.99
C LYS A 60 -5.68 16.59 -9.76
N LYS A 61 -5.32 17.08 -8.57
CA LYS A 61 -5.20 18.54 -8.34
C LYS A 61 -3.93 19.12 -8.98
N PHE A 62 -2.93 18.28 -9.24
CA PHE A 62 -1.64 18.71 -9.76
C PHE A 62 -1.43 18.34 -11.22
N THR A 63 -2.00 17.21 -11.68
CA THR A 63 -1.80 16.71 -13.05
C THR A 63 -2.84 15.67 -13.43
N ASP A 64 -3.13 15.56 -14.72
CA ASP A 64 -3.88 14.45 -15.33
C ASP A 64 -2.94 13.41 -16.01
N ASN A 65 -1.61 13.61 -15.94
CA ASN A 65 -0.62 12.77 -16.63
C ASN A 65 -0.28 11.48 -15.89
N PHE A 66 -1.31 10.78 -15.38
CA PHE A 66 -1.13 9.48 -14.72
C PHE A 66 -2.22 8.49 -15.08
N VAL A 67 -1.94 7.20 -14.83
CA VAL A 67 -2.86 6.08 -15.02
C VAL A 67 -2.97 5.29 -13.73
N CYS A 68 -4.19 4.95 -13.33
CA CYS A 68 -4.45 4.06 -12.21
C CYS A 68 -4.45 2.60 -12.68
N TYR A 69 -3.77 1.72 -11.96
CA TYR A 69 -3.68 0.30 -12.26
C TYR A 69 -4.25 -0.54 -11.13
N SER A 70 -5.09 -1.50 -11.47
CA SER A 70 -5.70 -2.43 -10.52
C SER A 70 -5.69 -3.85 -11.07
N VAL A 71 -5.45 -4.82 -10.21
CA VAL A 71 -5.43 -6.24 -10.58
C VAL A 71 -6.12 -7.09 -9.51
N GLY A 72 -6.65 -8.22 -9.92
CA GLY A 72 -7.26 -9.18 -9.00
C GLY A 72 -7.86 -10.35 -9.75
N ILE A 73 -8.35 -11.34 -9.02
CA ILE A 73 -9.21 -12.39 -9.61
C ILE A 73 -10.63 -11.85 -9.78
N LYS A 74 -11.44 -12.54 -10.58
CA LYS A 74 -12.85 -12.18 -10.80
C LYS A 74 -13.61 -12.03 -9.48
N GLY A 75 -14.32 -10.91 -9.32
CA GLY A 75 -15.09 -10.59 -8.11
C GLY A 75 -14.23 -10.24 -6.90
N SER A 76 -13.00 -9.84 -7.09
CA SER A 76 -12.13 -9.39 -6.00
C SER A 76 -12.56 -8.02 -5.47
N LYS A 77 -12.52 -7.88 -4.13
CA LYS A 77 -12.95 -6.66 -3.46
C LYS A 77 -12.17 -5.42 -3.87
N ASP A 78 -10.89 -5.58 -4.21
CA ASP A 78 -10.05 -4.44 -4.61
C ASP A 78 -10.39 -3.97 -6.03
N LEU A 79 -10.71 -4.88 -6.97
CA LEU A 79 -11.19 -4.47 -8.29
C LEU A 79 -12.55 -3.77 -8.21
N GLU A 80 -13.49 -4.29 -7.42
CA GLU A 80 -14.79 -3.64 -7.20
C GLU A 80 -14.63 -2.23 -6.59
N GLY A 81 -13.79 -2.10 -5.55
CA GLY A 81 -13.53 -0.81 -4.93
C GLY A 81 -12.78 0.15 -5.83
N ALA A 82 -11.82 -0.34 -6.61
CA ALA A 82 -11.07 0.47 -7.57
C ALA A 82 -11.99 0.97 -8.70
N LYS A 83 -12.94 0.15 -9.18
CA LYS A 83 -13.96 0.56 -10.15
C LYS A 83 -14.77 1.74 -9.64
N VAL A 84 -15.32 1.61 -8.41
CA VAL A 84 -16.10 2.70 -7.78
C VAL A 84 -15.27 3.98 -7.65
N ALA A 85 -14.01 3.87 -7.19
CA ALA A 85 -13.13 5.02 -7.08
C ALA A 85 -12.81 5.65 -8.45
N ALA A 86 -12.53 4.81 -9.46
CA ALA A 86 -12.23 5.27 -10.80
C ALA A 86 -13.42 6.02 -11.45
N GLU A 87 -14.62 5.50 -11.31
CA GLU A 87 -15.84 6.13 -11.82
C GLU A 87 -16.15 7.46 -11.11
N LYS A 88 -16.14 7.46 -9.75
CA LYS A 88 -16.47 8.65 -8.95
C LYS A 88 -15.45 9.78 -9.12
N LEU A 89 -14.18 9.44 -9.21
CA LEU A 89 -13.10 10.42 -9.38
C LEU A 89 -12.74 10.68 -10.84
N LYS A 90 -13.42 10.02 -11.79
CA LYS A 90 -13.15 10.13 -13.24
C LYS A 90 -11.67 9.91 -13.58
N LEU A 91 -11.13 8.78 -13.14
CA LEU A 91 -9.72 8.42 -13.30
C LEU A 91 -9.49 7.71 -14.65
N ASN A 92 -8.32 7.94 -15.25
CA ASN A 92 -7.80 7.05 -16.29
C ASN A 92 -7.39 5.73 -15.62
N TRP A 93 -8.19 4.67 -15.80
CA TRP A 93 -8.06 3.42 -15.07
C TRP A 93 -7.90 2.23 -16.01
N LYS A 94 -6.82 1.47 -15.82
CA LYS A 94 -6.56 0.18 -16.45
C LYS A 94 -6.62 -0.92 -15.40
N HIS A 95 -7.27 -2.02 -15.73
CA HIS A 95 -7.38 -3.17 -14.82
C HIS A 95 -7.30 -4.48 -15.58
N LYS A 96 -6.95 -5.54 -14.84
CA LYS A 96 -6.97 -6.90 -15.36
C LYS A 96 -7.52 -7.86 -14.30
N GLU A 97 -8.48 -8.71 -14.74
CA GLU A 97 -8.89 -9.90 -14.01
C GLU A 97 -8.00 -11.07 -14.41
N PHE A 98 -7.45 -11.76 -13.42
CA PHE A 98 -6.58 -12.92 -13.62
C PHE A 98 -7.31 -14.21 -13.32
N THR A 99 -7.02 -15.26 -14.10
CA THR A 99 -7.38 -16.64 -13.75
C THR A 99 -6.44 -17.18 -12.67
N ILE A 100 -6.78 -18.33 -12.08
CA ILE A 100 -5.92 -18.96 -11.07
C ILE A 100 -4.58 -19.41 -11.67
N GLU A 101 -4.60 -19.89 -12.90
CA GLU A 101 -3.43 -20.31 -13.65
C GLU A 101 -2.49 -19.14 -13.94
N GLU A 102 -3.03 -18.00 -14.36
CA GLU A 102 -2.25 -16.76 -14.55
C GLU A 102 -1.66 -16.28 -13.21
N VAL A 103 -2.41 -16.40 -12.09
CA VAL A 103 -1.88 -16.08 -10.75
C VAL A 103 -0.75 -17.04 -10.37
N GLU A 104 -0.81 -18.34 -10.72
CA GLU A 104 0.29 -19.27 -10.46
C GLU A 104 1.59 -18.81 -11.12
N GLU A 105 1.52 -18.37 -12.37
CA GLU A 105 2.70 -17.87 -13.10
C GLU A 105 3.25 -16.59 -12.46
N LEU A 106 2.38 -15.68 -12.00
CA LEU A 106 2.79 -14.49 -11.27
C LEU A 106 3.45 -14.83 -9.92
N LEU A 107 2.94 -15.84 -9.21
CA LEU A 107 3.52 -16.30 -7.95
C LEU A 107 4.92 -16.88 -8.17
N LYS A 108 5.12 -17.73 -9.21
CA LYS A 108 6.43 -18.28 -9.60
C LYS A 108 7.41 -17.16 -9.93
N LYS A 109 7.00 -16.24 -10.81
CA LYS A 109 7.82 -15.09 -11.21
C LYS A 109 8.22 -14.23 -10.02
N THR A 110 7.29 -13.97 -9.11
CA THR A 110 7.53 -13.17 -7.91
C THR A 110 8.44 -13.90 -6.92
N ALA A 111 8.22 -15.20 -6.68
CA ALA A 111 9.06 -16.01 -5.81
C ALA A 111 10.54 -16.02 -6.26
N ALA A 112 10.78 -16.06 -7.58
CA ALA A 112 12.12 -16.00 -8.16
C ALA A 112 12.85 -14.65 -7.91
N MET A 113 12.13 -13.59 -7.53
CA MET A 113 12.73 -12.28 -7.19
C MET A 113 13.35 -12.25 -5.80
N PHE A 114 13.02 -13.19 -4.92
CA PHE A 114 13.47 -13.24 -3.54
C PHE A 114 14.46 -14.37 -3.29
N GLU A 115 15.45 -14.11 -2.47
CA GLU A 115 16.39 -15.17 -2.04
C GLU A 115 15.67 -16.23 -1.20
N LYS A 116 14.83 -15.80 -0.28
CA LYS A 116 13.99 -16.65 0.59
C LYS A 116 12.52 -16.22 0.43
N PRO A 117 11.79 -16.80 -0.54
CA PRO A 117 10.39 -16.47 -0.73
C PRO A 117 9.54 -16.96 0.45
N ASP A 118 8.62 -16.11 0.91
CA ASP A 118 7.62 -16.41 1.93
C ASP A 118 6.22 -16.00 1.46
N VAL A 119 5.20 -16.45 2.18
CA VAL A 119 3.79 -16.26 1.82
C VAL A 119 3.42 -14.77 1.72
N ILE A 120 3.96 -13.93 2.59
CA ILE A 120 3.62 -12.49 2.64
C ILE A 120 4.30 -11.77 1.49
N ASN A 121 5.63 -11.93 1.33
CA ASN A 121 6.39 -11.25 0.30
C ASN A 121 5.94 -11.66 -1.11
N VAL A 122 5.69 -12.95 -1.33
CA VAL A 122 5.20 -13.45 -2.62
C VAL A 122 3.75 -13.03 -2.85
N GLY A 123 2.89 -13.12 -1.81
CA GLY A 123 1.48 -12.77 -1.93
C GLY A 123 1.25 -11.27 -2.23
N VAL A 124 1.91 -10.36 -1.50
CA VAL A 124 1.82 -8.92 -1.77
C VAL A 124 2.57 -8.56 -3.04
N GLY A 125 3.79 -9.11 -3.20
CA GLY A 125 4.64 -8.82 -4.35
C GLY A 125 4.01 -9.21 -5.67
N SER A 126 3.28 -10.33 -5.75
CA SER A 126 2.61 -10.76 -6.99
C SER A 126 1.52 -9.78 -7.45
N VAL A 127 0.83 -9.10 -6.53
CA VAL A 127 -0.12 -8.03 -6.89
C VAL A 127 0.61 -6.84 -7.51
N VAL A 128 1.75 -6.46 -6.93
CA VAL A 128 2.59 -5.36 -7.46
C VAL A 128 3.16 -5.72 -8.82
N VAL A 129 3.72 -6.93 -8.96
CA VAL A 129 4.27 -7.44 -10.23
C VAL A 129 3.19 -7.45 -11.32
N ALA A 130 2.01 -7.99 -11.02
CA ALA A 130 0.89 -8.04 -11.96
C ALA A 130 0.45 -6.64 -12.42
N ALA A 131 0.36 -5.66 -11.50
CA ALA A 131 -0.02 -4.30 -11.84
C ALA A 131 1.09 -3.58 -12.65
N ALA A 132 2.36 -3.83 -12.33
CA ALA A 132 3.49 -3.28 -13.07
C ALA A 132 3.61 -3.84 -14.49
N GLU A 133 3.28 -5.13 -14.69
CA GLU A 133 3.26 -5.75 -16.03
C GLU A 133 2.11 -5.28 -16.92
N LEU A 134 0.99 -4.86 -16.30
CA LEU A 134 -0.12 -4.24 -17.03
C LEU A 134 0.23 -2.82 -17.52
N ALA A 135 1.26 -2.21 -16.94
CA ALA A 135 1.57 -0.81 -17.12
C ALA A 135 2.59 -0.56 -18.23
N ASP A 136 2.45 0.60 -18.87
CA ASP A 136 3.37 1.16 -19.86
C ASP A 136 4.29 2.25 -19.27
N VAL A 137 4.37 2.32 -17.94
CA VAL A 137 5.16 3.29 -17.17
C VAL A 137 6.10 2.59 -16.19
N LYS A 138 7.11 3.32 -15.68
CA LYS A 138 8.11 2.75 -14.76
C LYS A 138 8.11 3.37 -13.37
N THR A 139 7.37 4.45 -13.15
CA THR A 139 7.29 5.12 -11.86
C THR A 139 5.85 5.02 -11.32
N PHE A 140 5.69 4.61 -10.06
CA PHE A 140 4.38 4.33 -9.47
C PHE A 140 4.22 4.97 -8.10
N PHE A 141 3.11 5.65 -7.89
CA PHE A 141 2.64 5.99 -6.56
C PHE A 141 2.02 4.78 -5.86
N GLY A 142 2.31 4.65 -4.56
CA GLY A 142 1.74 3.63 -3.69
C GLY A 142 1.41 4.13 -2.30
N GLY A 143 0.50 3.43 -1.62
CA GLY A 143 0.02 3.77 -0.28
C GLY A 143 0.88 3.24 0.87
N LEU A 144 2.12 2.80 0.59
CA LEU A 144 3.02 2.26 1.60
C LEU A 144 3.34 3.30 2.69
N GLY A 145 3.31 2.89 3.95
CA GLY A 145 3.54 3.76 5.12
C GLY A 145 2.26 4.26 5.79
N SER A 146 1.13 4.32 5.08
CA SER A 146 -0.11 4.84 5.65
C SER A 146 -0.64 4.01 6.82
N GLU A 147 -0.46 2.68 6.76
CA GLU A 147 -0.89 1.77 7.84
C GLU A 147 -0.13 2.04 9.14
N GLU A 148 1.16 2.39 9.03
CA GLU A 148 2.04 2.68 10.14
C GLU A 148 1.71 4.03 10.79
N ILE A 149 1.64 5.10 10.01
CA ILE A 149 1.51 6.45 10.58
C ILE A 149 0.07 6.81 11.00
N PHE A 150 -0.94 6.12 10.42
CA PHE A 150 -2.36 6.34 10.74
C PHE A 150 -3.02 5.17 11.47
N ALA A 151 -2.24 4.25 12.03
CA ALA A 151 -2.72 3.12 12.82
C ALA A 151 -3.72 2.21 12.09
N GLY A 152 -3.35 1.70 10.90
CA GLY A 152 -4.25 0.92 10.04
C GLY A 152 -4.31 -0.58 10.35
N TYR A 153 -3.34 -1.15 11.07
CA TYR A 153 -3.32 -2.59 11.37
C TYR A 153 -4.18 -2.97 12.57
N GLN A 154 -4.59 -4.25 12.63
CA GLN A 154 -5.37 -4.76 13.76
C GLN A 154 -4.61 -4.69 15.09
N ARG A 155 -3.28 -4.87 15.09
CA ARG A 155 -2.46 -4.74 16.28
C ARG A 155 -2.53 -3.36 16.94
N HIS A 156 -2.74 -2.29 16.17
CA HIS A 156 -2.91 -0.95 16.72
C HIS A 156 -4.18 -0.81 17.58
N ALA A 157 -5.25 -1.53 17.24
CA ALA A 157 -6.50 -1.51 18.00
C ALA A 157 -6.38 -2.22 19.37
N HIS A 158 -5.34 -3.02 19.57
CA HIS A 158 -5.06 -3.76 20.80
C HIS A 158 -3.82 -3.24 21.54
N ALA A 159 -3.20 -2.18 21.03
CA ALA A 159 -2.00 -1.60 21.63
C ALA A 159 -2.36 -0.77 22.88
N ASN A 160 -1.52 -0.86 23.93
CA ASN A 160 -1.62 0.00 25.10
C ASN A 160 -1.34 1.48 24.75
N ASP A 161 -0.39 1.71 23.83
CA ASP A 161 -0.11 3.00 23.23
C ASP A 161 -0.08 2.83 21.70
N VAL A 162 -1.03 3.47 21.03
CA VAL A 162 -1.20 3.39 19.58
C VAL A 162 0.00 4.00 18.85
N ASN A 163 0.53 5.14 19.34
CA ASN A 163 1.66 5.79 18.67
C ASN A 163 2.96 5.01 18.87
N ASP A 164 3.19 4.41 20.02
CA ASP A 164 4.35 3.54 20.23
C ASP A 164 4.31 2.32 19.30
N GLU A 165 3.16 1.70 19.11
CA GLU A 165 3.00 0.59 18.15
C GLU A 165 3.18 1.05 16.69
N CYS A 166 2.73 2.26 16.36
CA CYS A 166 2.98 2.90 15.05
C CYS A 166 4.49 3.10 14.81
N TRP A 167 5.23 3.65 15.77
CA TRP A 167 6.68 3.83 15.67
C TRP A 167 7.43 2.51 15.52
N LYS A 168 7.02 1.48 16.28
CA LYS A 168 7.54 0.13 16.13
C LYS A 168 7.30 -0.40 14.71
N GLY A 169 6.06 -0.25 14.21
CA GLY A 169 5.71 -0.66 12.86
C GLY A 169 6.55 0.02 11.77
N LEU A 170 6.81 1.33 11.89
CA LEU A 170 7.69 2.07 10.98
C LEU A 170 9.12 1.52 10.98
N LYS A 171 9.69 1.18 12.13
CA LYS A 171 11.03 0.60 12.22
C LYS A 171 11.10 -0.79 11.57
N GLU A 172 10.08 -1.62 11.81
CA GLU A 172 10.02 -3.00 11.32
C GLU A 172 9.69 -3.10 9.82
N MET A 173 9.17 -2.02 9.21
CA MET A 173 8.73 -2.08 7.81
C MET A 173 9.87 -2.28 6.81
N TRP A 174 11.13 -2.04 7.20
CA TRP A 174 12.27 -2.32 6.32
C TRP A 174 12.27 -3.77 5.86
N GLN A 175 12.27 -4.71 6.80
CA GLN A 175 12.31 -6.14 6.49
C GLN A 175 11.03 -6.65 5.83
N ARG A 176 9.88 -6.11 6.25
CA ARG A 176 8.57 -6.57 5.82
C ARG A 176 8.17 -6.03 4.44
N ASP A 177 8.44 -4.75 4.18
CA ASP A 177 7.86 -4.04 3.04
C ASP A 177 8.94 -3.41 2.13
N LEU A 178 9.88 -2.62 2.69
CA LEU A 178 10.83 -1.87 1.89
C LEU A 178 11.84 -2.78 1.17
N ALA A 179 12.32 -3.83 1.82
CA ALA A 179 13.22 -4.81 1.20
C ALA A 179 12.53 -5.54 0.05
N ARG A 180 11.25 -5.94 0.24
CA ARG A 180 10.41 -6.54 -0.82
C ARG A 180 10.27 -5.61 -2.02
N ASP A 181 9.81 -4.38 -1.78
CA ASP A 181 9.54 -3.41 -2.85
C ASP A 181 10.84 -2.99 -3.56
N THR A 182 11.95 -2.87 -2.82
CA THR A 182 13.28 -2.65 -3.40
C THR A 182 13.71 -3.80 -4.32
N ALA A 183 13.51 -5.04 -3.90
CA ALA A 183 13.85 -6.21 -4.72
C ALA A 183 13.01 -6.26 -6.01
N ILE A 184 11.69 -6.02 -5.90
CA ILE A 184 10.78 -5.96 -7.06
C ILE A 184 11.17 -4.79 -7.98
N GLY A 185 11.36 -3.60 -7.42
CA GLY A 185 11.73 -2.41 -8.18
C GLY A 185 13.00 -2.62 -9.00
N LYS A 186 14.04 -3.19 -8.37
CA LYS A 186 15.30 -3.52 -9.05
C LYS A 186 15.12 -4.55 -10.17
N LYS A 187 14.30 -5.59 -9.96
CA LYS A 187 14.07 -6.65 -10.96
C LYS A 187 13.24 -6.19 -12.16
N LEU A 188 12.25 -5.33 -11.93
CA LEU A 188 11.35 -4.84 -12.97
C LEU A 188 11.80 -3.50 -13.59
N GLY A 189 12.82 -2.85 -13.01
CA GLY A 189 13.24 -1.50 -13.42
C GLY A 189 12.15 -0.48 -13.17
N ILE A 190 11.46 -0.55 -12.02
CA ILE A 190 10.41 0.38 -11.62
C ILE A 190 10.77 1.10 -10.33
N GLU A 191 10.23 2.31 -10.18
CA GLU A 191 10.38 3.16 -9.01
C GLU A 191 9.07 3.30 -8.26
N PHE A 192 9.13 3.27 -6.92
CA PHE A 192 7.98 3.49 -6.04
C PHE A 192 8.04 4.87 -5.40
N LEU A 193 7.02 5.67 -5.60
CA LEU A 193 6.81 6.95 -4.93
C LEU A 193 5.86 6.72 -3.74
N THR A 194 6.37 6.96 -2.54
CA THR A 194 5.71 6.65 -1.26
C THR A 194 5.46 7.92 -0.42
N PRO A 195 4.44 8.73 -0.73
CA PRO A 195 4.19 9.99 -0.02
C PRO A 195 3.97 9.82 1.48
N PHE A 196 3.39 8.69 1.91
CA PHE A 196 3.16 8.42 3.34
C PHE A 196 4.46 8.15 4.14
N LEU A 197 5.59 7.98 3.45
CA LEU A 197 6.92 7.90 4.06
C LEU A 197 7.69 9.23 3.95
N ASP A 198 7.00 10.32 3.73
CA ASP A 198 7.57 11.65 3.79
C ASP A 198 7.88 12.04 5.24
N ASP A 199 9.07 12.55 5.49
CA ASP A 199 9.54 12.89 6.85
C ASP A 199 8.62 13.87 7.57
N GLU A 200 8.20 14.95 6.88
CA GLU A 200 7.29 15.94 7.44
C GLU A 200 5.94 15.32 7.76
N LEU A 201 5.39 14.54 6.81
CA LEU A 201 4.11 13.86 7.04
C LEU A 201 4.20 12.84 8.18
N ILE A 202 5.29 12.06 8.29
CA ILE A 202 5.51 11.14 9.40
C ILE A 202 5.48 11.91 10.72
N VAL A 203 6.28 12.97 10.85
CA VAL A 203 6.37 13.78 12.08
C VAL A 203 5.00 14.36 12.45
N LYS A 204 4.27 14.93 11.48
CA LYS A 204 2.94 15.51 11.73
C LYS A 204 1.89 14.45 12.06
N ALA A 205 1.83 13.35 11.31
CA ALA A 205 0.89 12.26 11.58
C ALA A 205 1.15 11.59 12.93
N MET A 206 2.42 11.43 13.31
CA MET A 206 2.81 10.84 14.58
C MET A 206 2.67 11.80 15.76
N GLY A 207 2.58 13.11 15.52
CA GLY A 207 2.23 14.14 16.52
C GLY A 207 0.75 14.17 16.88
N ILE A 208 -0.12 13.52 16.12
CA ILE A 208 -1.55 13.33 16.47
C ILE A 208 -1.66 12.30 17.59
N LYS A 209 -2.51 12.56 18.57
CA LYS A 209 -2.81 11.60 19.65
C LYS A 209 -3.31 10.27 19.09
N GLY A 210 -2.79 9.15 19.58
CA GLY A 210 -3.11 7.81 19.09
C GLY A 210 -4.61 7.48 19.12
N GLU A 211 -5.33 7.95 20.13
CA GLU A 211 -6.78 7.79 20.28
C GLU A 211 -7.62 8.44 19.18
N LEU A 212 -7.07 9.44 18.48
CA LEU A 212 -7.73 10.07 17.32
C LEU A 212 -7.50 9.32 16.01
N LYS A 213 -6.60 8.36 16.00
CA LYS A 213 -6.31 7.54 14.81
C LYS A 213 -7.22 6.33 14.67
N ILE A 214 -7.76 5.84 15.80
CA ILE A 214 -8.59 4.63 15.88
C ILE A 214 -9.81 4.91 16.77
N ASN A 215 -10.95 4.37 16.37
CA ASN A 215 -12.13 4.24 17.22
C ASN A 215 -12.64 2.78 17.18
N LYS A 216 -13.79 2.51 17.83
CA LYS A 216 -14.37 1.17 17.91
C LYS A 216 -14.75 0.58 16.55
N GLU A 217 -15.06 1.41 15.57
CA GLU A 217 -15.59 1.00 14.27
C GLU A 217 -14.52 1.06 13.17
N HIS A 218 -13.61 2.04 13.25
CA HIS A 218 -12.69 2.35 12.16
C HIS A 218 -11.25 2.57 12.63
N LYS A 219 -10.33 2.14 11.80
CA LYS A 219 -8.91 2.48 11.81
C LYS A 219 -8.66 3.63 10.84
N LYS A 220 -7.53 4.33 11.00
CA LYS A 220 -7.13 5.49 10.18
C LYS A 220 -8.17 6.62 10.22
N VAL A 221 -8.83 6.84 11.36
CA VAL A 221 -9.93 7.80 11.48
C VAL A 221 -9.53 9.17 10.96
N ILE A 222 -8.41 9.72 11.45
CA ILE A 222 -7.92 11.03 11.04
C ILE A 222 -7.64 11.13 9.53
N LEU A 223 -7.09 10.06 8.91
CA LEU A 223 -6.85 10.03 7.46
C LEU A 223 -8.17 10.01 6.67
N ARG A 224 -9.18 9.29 7.16
CA ARG A 224 -10.50 9.23 6.53
C ARG A 224 -11.23 10.56 6.60
N GLU A 225 -11.15 11.25 7.74
CA GLU A 225 -11.68 12.60 7.90
C GLU A 225 -10.99 13.59 6.95
N ILE A 226 -9.65 13.57 6.90
CA ILE A 226 -8.89 14.39 5.95
C ILE A 226 -9.32 14.09 4.51
N ALA A 227 -9.53 12.82 4.17
CA ALA A 227 -9.96 12.42 2.84
C ALA A 227 -11.33 12.98 2.47
N GLU A 228 -12.32 12.94 3.38
CA GLU A 228 -13.64 13.57 3.18
C GLU A 228 -13.53 15.09 3.03
N GLU A 229 -12.77 15.76 3.89
CA GLU A 229 -12.55 17.21 3.81
C GLU A 229 -11.92 17.65 2.47
N LEU A 230 -11.08 16.79 1.89
CA LEU A 230 -10.45 17.02 0.59
C LEU A 230 -11.37 16.72 -0.59
N GLY A 231 -12.55 16.12 -0.33
CA GLY A 231 -13.59 15.83 -1.33
C GLY A 231 -13.65 14.36 -1.77
N LEU A 232 -13.00 13.43 -1.06
CA LEU A 232 -13.18 12.01 -1.35
C LEU A 232 -14.59 11.58 -0.91
N PRO A 233 -15.40 10.93 -1.79
CA PRO A 233 -16.73 10.45 -1.41
C PRO A 233 -16.70 9.57 -0.18
N LYS A 234 -17.68 9.74 0.71
CA LYS A 234 -17.75 9.06 2.02
C LYS A 234 -17.70 7.54 1.89
N GLU A 235 -18.40 6.97 0.92
CA GLU A 235 -18.39 5.52 0.65
C GLU A 235 -16.99 4.97 0.31
N ILE A 236 -16.08 5.79 -0.23
CA ILE A 236 -14.69 5.42 -0.51
C ILE A 236 -13.83 5.70 0.72
N ALA A 237 -13.96 6.88 1.33
CA ALA A 237 -13.17 7.29 2.48
C ALA A 237 -13.34 6.31 3.66
N TRP A 238 -14.54 5.79 3.89
CA TRP A 238 -14.86 4.89 5.01
C TRP A 238 -14.96 3.41 4.63
N ARG A 239 -14.69 3.07 3.38
CA ARG A 239 -14.67 1.68 2.94
C ARG A 239 -13.68 0.86 3.77
N GLN A 240 -14.13 -0.28 4.28
CA GLN A 240 -13.23 -1.25 4.91
C GLN A 240 -12.43 -2.00 3.86
N LYS A 241 -11.11 -1.97 3.99
CA LYS A 241 -10.16 -2.61 3.06
C LYS A 241 -9.44 -3.77 3.72
N GLN A 242 -9.03 -4.74 2.91
CA GLN A 242 -8.12 -5.82 3.27
C GLN A 242 -6.71 -5.52 2.75
N ALA A 243 -5.67 -6.25 3.23
CA ALA A 243 -4.35 -6.16 2.63
C ALA A 243 -4.37 -6.62 1.16
N ALA A 244 -3.43 -6.14 0.34
CA ALA A 244 -3.47 -6.28 -1.12
C ALA A 244 -3.66 -7.72 -1.60
N GLN A 245 -2.95 -8.70 -1.03
CA GLN A 245 -3.08 -10.11 -1.39
C GLN A 245 -4.46 -10.70 -1.07
N TYR A 246 -5.13 -10.20 -0.04
CA TYR A 246 -6.49 -10.63 0.31
C TYR A 246 -7.55 -9.89 -0.52
N GLY A 247 -7.39 -8.58 -0.70
CA GLY A 247 -8.31 -7.74 -1.46
C GLY A 247 -8.34 -8.08 -2.95
N SER A 248 -7.18 -8.42 -3.55
CA SER A 248 -7.06 -8.89 -4.92
C SER A 248 -7.53 -10.34 -5.12
N GLY A 249 -7.63 -11.12 -4.04
CA GLY A 249 -7.94 -12.55 -4.07
C GLY A 249 -6.74 -13.45 -4.41
N PHE A 250 -5.53 -12.91 -4.56
CA PHE A 250 -4.34 -13.69 -4.88
C PHE A 250 -3.95 -14.68 -3.77
N ASP A 251 -4.18 -14.32 -2.50
CA ASP A 251 -4.01 -15.27 -1.38
C ASP A 251 -4.95 -16.47 -1.45
N LYS A 252 -6.20 -16.27 -1.88
CA LYS A 252 -7.16 -17.37 -2.11
C LYS A 252 -6.72 -18.26 -3.28
N ALA A 253 -6.22 -17.66 -4.36
CA ALA A 253 -5.67 -18.40 -5.48
C ALA A 253 -4.46 -19.24 -5.04
N MET A 254 -3.52 -18.65 -4.29
CA MET A 254 -2.36 -19.35 -3.71
C MET A 254 -2.79 -20.52 -2.81
N GLU A 255 -3.79 -20.31 -1.95
CA GLU A 255 -4.32 -21.38 -1.08
C GLU A 255 -4.92 -22.52 -1.89
N LYS A 256 -5.70 -22.23 -2.95
CA LYS A 256 -6.28 -23.24 -3.84
C LYS A 256 -5.19 -24.05 -4.55
N LEU A 257 -4.19 -23.37 -5.10
CA LEU A 257 -3.07 -24.00 -5.79
C LEU A 257 -2.24 -24.90 -4.85
N ALA A 258 -1.96 -24.43 -3.63
CA ALA A 258 -1.28 -25.23 -2.61
C ALA A 258 -2.06 -26.50 -2.26
N LYS A 259 -3.38 -26.40 -2.04
CA LYS A 259 -4.25 -27.55 -1.77
C LYS A 259 -4.30 -28.54 -2.93
N GLN A 260 -4.33 -28.08 -4.17
CA GLN A 260 -4.28 -28.95 -5.37
C GLN A 260 -3.00 -29.80 -5.44
N LYS A 261 -1.90 -29.26 -4.87
CA LYS A 261 -0.60 -29.96 -4.80
C LYS A 261 -0.42 -30.74 -3.46
N GLY A 262 -1.45 -30.81 -2.62
CA GLY A 262 -1.38 -31.48 -1.31
C GLY A 262 -0.46 -30.80 -0.29
N MET A 263 -0.21 -29.49 -0.43
CA MET A 263 0.75 -28.72 0.36
C MET A 263 0.09 -27.62 1.17
N GLY A 264 0.74 -27.18 2.26
CA GLY A 264 0.43 -25.91 2.91
C GLY A 264 0.99 -24.71 2.13
N LYS A 265 0.39 -23.50 2.29
CA LYS A 265 0.85 -22.28 1.56
C LYS A 265 2.36 -22.02 1.70
N SER A 266 2.92 -22.16 2.91
CA SER A 266 4.34 -21.90 3.14
C SER A 266 5.26 -22.89 2.42
N GLU A 267 4.87 -24.15 2.33
CA GLU A 267 5.59 -25.18 1.59
C GLU A 267 5.46 -24.94 0.08
N TYR A 268 4.25 -24.65 -0.38
CA TYR A 268 3.97 -24.33 -1.77
C TYR A 268 4.85 -23.16 -2.26
N VAL A 269 4.88 -22.06 -1.51
CA VAL A 269 5.67 -20.87 -1.89
C VAL A 269 7.18 -21.15 -1.94
N ARG A 270 7.73 -21.93 -0.99
CA ARG A 270 9.14 -22.34 -1.04
C ARG A 270 9.46 -23.16 -2.30
N ASN A 271 8.54 -24.03 -2.70
CA ASN A 271 8.73 -24.90 -3.88
C ASN A 271 8.59 -24.17 -5.21
N LEU A 272 7.94 -22.98 -5.25
CA LEU A 272 7.81 -22.17 -6.47
C LEU A 272 9.16 -21.73 -7.06
N LYS A 273 10.22 -21.64 -6.26
CA LYS A 273 11.54 -21.21 -6.71
C LYS A 273 12.32 -22.35 -7.41
N THR A 274 11.97 -23.58 -7.12
CA THR A 274 12.67 -24.78 -7.63
C THR A 274 11.96 -25.43 -8.83
N SER A 275 10.80 -24.91 -9.21
CA SER A 275 9.99 -25.33 -10.36
C SER A 275 10.17 -24.39 -11.52
#